data_f192a0e673377c211356456ec04d9770
#
_entry.id   f192a0e673377c211356456ec04d9770
#
_cell.length_a   1.000
_cell.length_b   1.000
_cell.length_c   1.000
_cell.angle_alpha   90.00
_cell.angle_beta   90.00
_cell.angle_gamma   90.00
#
_symmetry.space_group_name_H-M   'P 1'
#
loop_
_entity.id
_entity.type
_entity.pdbx_description
1 polymer ?
#
loop_
_entity_poly.entity_id
_entity_poly.type
_entity_poly.pdbx_seq_one_letter_code
_entity_poly.pdbx_strand_id
1 'polypeptide(L)'
;MKCINCGIENNFKERTAYGGRCKSCGHQFVFEPKTGSPFSDPGFQKSIESVSGPENLLFTKKQLIYFFERKLGKKNKFAIYPYAILFLIIYFWVTILFSVPLLVSFITLMILSAQIKSENQPVSLRKQQARFLQFIGLFEIFASVILLMINPNNIRFIIFLLSVGLGLFMIYVGESRRQMLSHAIDKFPLASTQLDSWLNSWSAVNGPIFKLLPSPKQSESNAVLTPDITSYSFDRLMVCDNSAIAQFLIANNFHFNHSCAIVSITGYPQSIFSTILEMAKRNPELVVYAVHDATTRGVSLTHHLRNTPQWFQNTTIPIYDVGLTPQQVLNSKGFFIRHSDTSETQSPAISPEIRTTLSPEEIAWLEAGNFVELESLPPAKLLQILSRQFNLNSTKWSDDTTSSDSTIDSRTSTDIAIFASSSFG
;
A
#
# COMPACT_ATOMS: atom_id res chain seq x y z
N MET A 1 6.50 -29.78 3.39
CA MET A 1 5.69 -28.77 4.09
C MET A 1 5.48 -29.22 5.51
N LYS A 2 5.80 -28.37 6.49
CA LYS A 2 5.57 -28.70 7.91
C LYS A 2 4.07 -28.63 8.23
N CYS A 3 3.59 -29.59 9.02
CA CYS A 3 2.25 -29.54 9.58
C CYS A 3 2.18 -28.49 10.69
N ILE A 4 1.18 -27.62 10.69
CA ILE A 4 1.00 -26.58 11.71
C ILE A 4 0.59 -27.14 13.08
N ASN A 5 -0.03 -28.34 13.10
CA ASN A 5 -0.50 -28.96 14.34
C ASN A 5 0.62 -29.75 15.06
N CYS A 6 1.38 -30.58 14.35
CA CYS A 6 2.38 -31.47 14.97
C CYS A 6 3.84 -31.17 14.56
N GLY A 7 4.08 -30.22 13.66
CA GLY A 7 5.42 -29.82 13.23
C GLY A 7 6.12 -30.79 12.27
N ILE A 8 5.59 -31.97 12.02
CA ILE A 8 6.21 -33.01 11.17
C ILE A 8 6.20 -32.56 9.70
N GLU A 9 7.31 -32.80 9.02
CA GLU A 9 7.46 -32.49 7.62
C GLU A 9 6.81 -33.58 6.75
N ASN A 10 5.99 -33.13 5.79
CA ASN A 10 5.31 -33.98 4.81
C ASN A 10 5.73 -33.54 3.41
N ASN A 11 6.24 -34.43 2.59
CA ASN A 11 6.53 -34.18 1.19
C ASN A 11 5.22 -34.20 0.36
N PHE A 12 5.28 -33.82 -0.90
CA PHE A 12 4.09 -33.72 -1.72
C PHE A 12 3.44 -35.08 -1.99
N LYS A 13 4.26 -36.11 -2.24
CA LYS A 13 3.77 -37.48 -2.48
C LYS A 13 3.03 -38.04 -1.25
N GLU A 14 3.58 -37.80 -0.06
CA GLU A 14 2.95 -38.20 1.21
C GLU A 14 1.58 -37.51 1.38
N ARG A 15 1.52 -36.19 1.22
CA ARG A 15 0.25 -35.46 1.32
C ARG A 15 -0.79 -35.94 0.33
N THR A 16 -0.39 -36.24 -0.92
CA THR A 16 -1.30 -36.79 -1.93
C THR A 16 -1.76 -38.19 -1.55
N ALA A 17 -0.87 -39.06 -1.06
CA ALA A 17 -1.21 -40.42 -0.62
C ALA A 17 -2.19 -40.44 0.57
N TYR A 18 -2.07 -39.45 1.48
CA TYR A 18 -2.97 -39.33 2.64
C TYR A 18 -4.15 -38.37 2.40
N GLY A 19 -4.55 -38.13 1.15
CA GLY A 19 -5.73 -37.33 0.81
C GLY A 19 -5.69 -35.89 1.29
N GLY A 20 -4.50 -35.23 1.24
CA GLY A 20 -4.30 -33.87 1.71
C GLY A 20 -4.15 -33.73 3.23
N ARG A 21 -3.85 -34.82 3.93
CA ARG A 21 -3.71 -34.86 5.38
C ARG A 21 -2.27 -35.13 5.81
N CYS A 22 -1.93 -34.73 7.05
CA CYS A 22 -0.66 -35.03 7.67
C CYS A 22 -0.54 -36.54 7.97
N LYS A 23 0.56 -37.16 7.55
CA LYS A 23 0.82 -38.60 7.78
C LYS A 23 0.88 -39.01 9.25
N SER A 24 1.15 -38.07 10.16
CA SER A 24 1.32 -38.34 11.58
C SER A 24 0.07 -38.05 12.41
N CYS A 25 -0.51 -36.85 12.30
CA CYS A 25 -1.62 -36.42 13.14
C CYS A 25 -2.96 -36.32 12.41
N GLY A 26 -3.01 -36.62 11.11
CA GLY A 26 -4.24 -36.55 10.31
C GLY A 26 -4.77 -35.15 10.04
N HIS A 27 -4.08 -34.09 10.50
CA HIS A 27 -4.51 -32.71 10.27
C HIS A 27 -4.59 -32.39 8.78
N GLN A 28 -5.69 -31.78 8.33
CA GLN A 28 -5.92 -31.44 6.94
C GLN A 28 -5.11 -30.21 6.53
N PHE A 29 -4.41 -30.27 5.39
CA PHE A 29 -3.78 -29.11 4.78
C PHE A 29 -4.80 -28.32 3.96
N VAL A 30 -4.84 -27.01 4.18
CA VAL A 30 -5.78 -26.09 3.50
C VAL A 30 -5.20 -25.63 2.16
N PHE A 31 -3.90 -25.31 2.14
CA PHE A 31 -3.23 -24.72 0.99
C PHE A 31 -2.14 -25.63 0.45
N GLU A 32 -2.21 -25.94 -0.85
CA GLU A 32 -1.19 -26.74 -1.53
C GLU A 32 -0.55 -25.95 -2.68
N PRO A 33 0.70 -25.48 -2.50
CA PRO A 33 1.37 -24.67 -3.52
C PRO A 33 1.57 -25.36 -4.86
N LYS A 34 1.69 -26.70 -4.86
CA LYS A 34 1.86 -27.48 -6.11
C LYS A 34 0.59 -27.62 -6.93
N THR A 35 -0.57 -27.40 -6.33
CA THR A 35 -1.87 -27.42 -7.02
C THR A 35 -2.42 -26.02 -7.30
N GLY A 36 -1.61 -24.95 -7.11
CA GLY A 36 -1.97 -23.61 -7.51
C GLY A 36 -2.21 -22.63 -6.37
N SER A 37 -2.14 -23.05 -5.10
CA SER A 37 -2.22 -22.10 -3.98
C SER A 37 -0.99 -21.18 -3.93
N PRO A 38 -1.15 -19.87 -3.68
CA PRO A 38 -0.02 -18.93 -3.67
C PRO A 38 0.91 -19.11 -2.46
N PHE A 39 0.47 -19.83 -1.43
CA PHE A 39 1.21 -20.10 -0.18
C PHE A 39 0.88 -21.49 0.36
N SER A 40 1.67 -21.94 1.34
CA SER A 40 1.44 -23.14 2.15
C SER A 40 0.81 -22.75 3.50
N ASP A 41 0.24 -23.71 4.24
CA ASP A 41 -0.34 -23.46 5.57
C ASP A 41 0.63 -22.73 6.53
N PRO A 42 1.88 -23.17 6.73
CA PRO A 42 2.84 -22.43 7.54
C PRO A 42 3.13 -21.03 6.96
N GLY A 43 3.09 -20.89 5.63
CA GLY A 43 3.31 -19.61 4.96
C GLY A 43 2.14 -18.63 5.17
N PHE A 44 0.91 -19.15 5.23
CA PHE A 44 -0.28 -18.36 5.53
C PHE A 44 -0.30 -17.93 6.99
N GLN A 45 -0.09 -18.86 7.93
CA GLN A 45 0.02 -18.58 9.36
C GLN A 45 1.08 -17.52 9.65
N LYS A 46 2.29 -17.70 9.13
CA LYS A 46 3.37 -16.71 9.27
C LYS A 46 3.01 -15.34 8.68
N SER A 47 2.16 -15.31 7.64
CA SER A 47 1.67 -14.04 7.09
C SER A 47 0.76 -13.31 8.07
N ILE A 48 -0.18 -14.02 8.70
CA ILE A 48 -1.07 -13.47 9.74
C ILE A 48 -0.25 -12.94 10.92
N GLU A 49 0.71 -13.72 11.39
CA GLU A 49 1.63 -13.32 12.47
C GLU A 49 2.45 -12.08 12.10
N SER A 50 2.92 -12.00 10.84
CA SER A 50 3.69 -10.85 10.35
C SER A 50 2.87 -9.57 10.25
N VAL A 51 1.57 -9.67 9.91
CA VAL A 51 0.66 -8.50 9.91
C VAL A 51 0.42 -8.00 11.33
N SER A 52 0.18 -8.92 12.26
CA SER A 52 -0.05 -8.62 13.68
C SER A 52 1.20 -8.05 14.37
N GLY A 53 2.37 -8.40 13.87
CA GLY A 53 3.65 -7.98 14.44
C GLY A 53 3.96 -8.57 15.83
N PRO A 54 5.07 -8.14 16.45
CA PRO A 54 5.49 -8.65 17.76
C PRO A 54 4.53 -8.22 18.89
N GLU A 55 3.84 -7.13 18.73
CA GLU A 55 2.87 -6.59 19.69
C GLU A 55 1.52 -7.30 19.66
N ASN A 56 1.36 -8.31 18.81
CA ASN A 56 0.12 -9.07 18.64
C ASN A 56 -1.12 -8.21 18.32
N LEU A 57 -0.94 -7.18 17.53
CA LEU A 57 -1.99 -6.23 17.16
C LEU A 57 -3.14 -6.88 16.39
N LEU A 58 -4.32 -6.37 16.63
CA LEU A 58 -5.50 -6.65 15.81
C LEU A 58 -5.40 -5.86 14.49
N PHE A 59 -5.92 -6.41 13.40
CA PHE A 59 -5.82 -5.79 12.09
C PHE A 59 -7.12 -5.93 11.29
N THR A 60 -7.32 -5.01 10.35
CA THR A 60 -8.48 -5.02 9.45
C THR A 60 -8.27 -5.98 8.27
N LYS A 61 -9.36 -6.40 7.65
CA LYS A 61 -9.34 -7.21 6.43
C LYS A 61 -8.56 -6.51 5.30
N LYS A 62 -8.68 -5.20 5.16
CA LYS A 62 -7.94 -4.43 4.13
C LYS A 62 -6.44 -4.42 4.40
N GLN A 63 -6.00 -4.27 5.66
CA GLN A 63 -4.58 -4.39 6.00
C GLN A 63 -4.00 -5.74 5.60
N LEU A 64 -4.75 -6.82 5.77
CA LEU A 64 -4.36 -8.16 5.32
C LEU A 64 -4.30 -8.26 3.79
N ILE A 65 -5.26 -7.67 3.05
CA ILE A 65 -5.22 -7.58 1.59
C ILE A 65 -3.95 -6.89 1.13
N TYR A 66 -3.64 -5.70 1.64
CA TYR A 66 -2.44 -4.94 1.29
C TYR A 66 -1.15 -5.70 1.60
N PHE A 67 -1.13 -6.45 2.69
CA PHE A 67 0.00 -7.30 3.03
C PHE A 67 0.22 -8.41 1.99
N PHE A 68 -0.85 -9.13 1.62
CA PHE A 68 -0.75 -10.18 0.61
C PHE A 68 -0.40 -9.63 -0.78
N GLU A 69 -0.96 -8.51 -1.18
CA GLU A 69 -0.60 -7.84 -2.44
C GLU A 69 0.90 -7.55 -2.52
N ARG A 70 1.48 -7.02 -1.44
CA ARG A 70 2.94 -6.80 -1.36
C ARG A 70 3.73 -8.10 -1.41
N LYS A 71 3.29 -9.11 -0.67
CA LYS A 71 3.99 -10.40 -0.58
C LYS A 71 3.96 -11.16 -1.90
N LEU A 72 2.80 -11.20 -2.54
CA LEU A 72 2.62 -11.91 -3.82
C LEU A 72 3.26 -11.13 -4.97
N GLY A 73 3.19 -9.80 -4.98
CA GLY A 73 3.87 -8.95 -5.94
C GLY A 73 5.41 -9.07 -5.88
N LYS A 74 5.99 -9.29 -4.70
CA LYS A 74 7.43 -9.56 -4.56
C LYS A 74 7.86 -10.91 -5.18
N LYS A 75 7.03 -11.95 -5.09
CA LYS A 75 7.34 -13.27 -5.70
C LYS A 75 7.51 -13.21 -7.21
N ASN A 76 6.72 -12.39 -7.90
CA ASN A 76 6.80 -12.26 -9.36
C ASN A 76 8.03 -11.50 -9.84
N LYS A 77 8.77 -10.79 -8.97
CA LYS A 77 9.97 -10.04 -9.35
C LYS A 77 11.15 -10.94 -9.77
N PHE A 78 11.24 -12.17 -9.29
CA PHE A 78 12.35 -13.08 -9.59
C PHE A 78 12.17 -13.95 -10.85
N ALA A 79 10.98 -14.00 -11.42
CA ALA A 79 10.68 -14.90 -12.53
C ALA A 79 11.37 -14.55 -13.87
N ILE A 80 11.79 -13.30 -14.05
CA ILE A 80 12.38 -12.82 -15.32
C ILE A 80 13.90 -13.01 -15.39
N TYR A 81 14.60 -12.95 -14.26
CA TYR A 81 16.06 -12.99 -14.25
C TYR A 81 16.70 -14.21 -14.95
N PRO A 82 16.24 -15.46 -14.75
CA PRO A 82 16.83 -16.60 -15.45
C PRO A 82 16.60 -16.54 -16.95
N TYR A 83 15.45 -16.08 -17.41
CA TYR A 83 15.17 -15.90 -18.85
C TYR A 83 15.98 -14.75 -19.45
N ALA A 84 16.22 -13.69 -18.69
CA ALA A 84 17.07 -12.57 -19.10
C ALA A 84 18.52 -12.99 -19.29
N ILE A 85 19.08 -13.80 -18.40
CA ILE A 85 20.45 -14.33 -18.50
C ILE A 85 20.55 -15.27 -19.70
N LEU A 86 19.62 -16.20 -19.88
CA LEU A 86 19.58 -17.11 -21.02
C LEU A 86 19.49 -16.33 -22.35
N PHE A 87 18.64 -15.29 -22.40
CA PHE A 87 18.51 -14.43 -23.55
C PHE A 87 19.83 -13.71 -23.89
N LEU A 88 20.53 -13.16 -22.89
CA LEU A 88 21.82 -12.50 -23.07
C LEU A 88 22.89 -13.47 -23.62
N ILE A 89 22.91 -14.71 -23.14
CA ILE A 89 23.82 -15.75 -23.63
C ILE A 89 23.53 -16.07 -25.10
N ILE A 90 22.27 -16.31 -25.46
CA ILE A 90 21.83 -16.59 -26.81
C ILE A 90 22.15 -15.40 -27.73
N TYR A 91 21.83 -14.19 -27.28
CA TYR A 91 22.11 -12.94 -27.98
C TYR A 91 23.61 -12.78 -28.29
N PHE A 92 24.47 -13.04 -27.28
CA PHE A 92 25.92 -12.98 -27.42
C PHE A 92 26.43 -13.98 -28.50
N TRP A 93 25.98 -15.23 -28.46
CA TRP A 93 26.39 -16.23 -29.46
C TRP A 93 25.87 -15.91 -30.85
N VAL A 94 24.65 -15.44 -30.99
CA VAL A 94 24.07 -15.07 -32.29
C VAL A 94 24.79 -13.86 -32.90
N THR A 95 25.16 -12.86 -32.10
CA THR A 95 25.93 -11.70 -32.59
C THR A 95 27.33 -12.06 -33.06
N ILE A 96 28.00 -13.00 -32.39
CA ILE A 96 29.36 -13.47 -32.79
C ILE A 96 29.27 -14.35 -34.04
N LEU A 97 28.34 -15.31 -34.11
CA LEU A 97 28.27 -16.29 -35.21
C LEU A 97 27.75 -15.69 -36.50
N PHE A 98 26.79 -14.82 -36.47
CA PHE A 98 26.10 -14.34 -37.67
C PHE A 98 26.44 -12.90 -38.05
N SER A 99 27.24 -12.18 -37.28
CA SER A 99 27.60 -10.78 -37.51
C SER A 99 26.44 -9.85 -37.84
N VAL A 100 25.22 -10.15 -37.31
CA VAL A 100 23.98 -9.41 -37.55
C VAL A 100 23.41 -8.83 -36.21
N PRO A 101 24.22 -8.07 -35.46
CA PRO A 101 23.77 -7.54 -34.14
C PRO A 101 22.57 -6.62 -34.30
N LEU A 102 22.55 -5.74 -35.31
CA LEU A 102 21.51 -4.73 -35.53
C LEU A 102 20.09 -5.31 -35.67
N LEU A 103 19.96 -6.42 -36.42
CA LEU A 103 18.65 -7.01 -36.68
C LEU A 103 18.07 -7.63 -35.41
N VAL A 104 18.89 -8.33 -34.62
CA VAL A 104 18.47 -8.95 -33.35
C VAL A 104 18.11 -7.88 -32.33
N SER A 105 18.91 -6.81 -32.25
CA SER A 105 18.63 -5.67 -31.35
C SER A 105 17.36 -4.95 -31.73
N PHE A 106 17.10 -4.74 -33.02
CA PHE A 106 15.87 -4.11 -33.48
C PHE A 106 14.63 -4.95 -33.16
N ILE A 107 14.67 -6.26 -33.40
CA ILE A 107 13.58 -7.18 -33.06
C ILE A 107 13.32 -7.15 -31.54
N THR A 108 14.37 -7.17 -30.73
CA THR A 108 14.29 -7.12 -29.27
C THR A 108 13.66 -5.82 -28.79
N LEU A 109 14.07 -4.69 -29.38
CA LEU A 109 13.47 -3.38 -29.10
C LEU A 109 11.97 -3.39 -29.37
N MET A 110 11.55 -3.92 -30.53
CA MET A 110 10.13 -3.99 -30.92
C MET A 110 9.32 -4.86 -29.93
N ILE A 111 9.80 -6.06 -29.61
CA ILE A 111 9.12 -6.97 -28.68
C ILE A 111 9.00 -6.37 -27.28
N LEU A 112 10.12 -5.89 -26.71
CA LEU A 112 10.13 -5.34 -25.37
C LEU A 112 9.32 -4.04 -25.28
N SER A 113 9.40 -3.16 -26.28
CA SER A 113 8.61 -1.92 -26.28
C SER A 113 7.11 -2.20 -26.36
N ALA A 114 6.68 -3.21 -27.13
CA ALA A 114 5.30 -3.65 -27.18
C ALA A 114 4.82 -4.25 -25.84
N GLN A 115 5.65 -5.10 -25.19
CA GLN A 115 5.35 -5.68 -23.89
C GLN A 115 5.26 -4.61 -22.79
N ILE A 116 6.17 -3.63 -22.78
CA ILE A 116 6.13 -2.50 -21.83
C ILE A 116 4.86 -1.65 -22.00
N LYS A 117 4.34 -1.54 -23.22
CA LYS A 117 3.12 -0.81 -23.54
C LYS A 117 1.85 -1.59 -23.16
N SER A 118 1.91 -2.92 -23.08
CA SER A 118 0.76 -3.77 -22.80
C SER A 118 0.22 -3.53 -21.37
N GLU A 119 -1.03 -3.10 -21.26
CA GLU A 119 -1.70 -2.87 -19.97
C GLU A 119 -2.07 -4.15 -19.22
N ASN A 120 -2.04 -5.29 -19.91
CA ASN A 120 -2.37 -6.60 -19.33
C ASN A 120 -1.27 -7.15 -18.40
N GLN A 121 -0.09 -6.49 -18.35
CA GLN A 121 1.02 -6.91 -17.51
C GLN A 121 1.14 -6.03 -16.26
N PRO A 122 1.53 -6.62 -15.10
CA PRO A 122 1.76 -5.84 -13.89
C PRO A 122 2.85 -4.78 -14.10
N VAL A 123 2.67 -3.63 -13.49
CA VAL A 123 3.59 -2.47 -13.62
C VAL A 123 5.00 -2.84 -13.17
N SER A 124 5.13 -3.69 -12.16
CA SER A 124 6.43 -4.20 -11.69
C SER A 124 7.19 -4.96 -12.78
N LEU A 125 6.52 -5.78 -13.58
CA LEU A 125 7.09 -6.47 -14.74
C LEU A 125 7.50 -5.50 -15.84
N ARG A 126 6.62 -4.55 -16.17
CA ARG A 126 6.88 -3.51 -17.17
C ARG A 126 8.09 -2.65 -16.79
N LYS A 127 8.24 -2.29 -15.51
CA LYS A 127 9.44 -1.58 -15.00
C LYS A 127 10.72 -2.42 -15.13
N GLN A 128 10.65 -3.74 -14.91
CA GLN A 128 11.80 -4.63 -15.11
C GLN A 128 12.17 -4.77 -16.58
N GLN A 129 11.19 -4.90 -17.46
CA GLN A 129 11.40 -4.94 -18.92
C GLN A 129 12.03 -3.64 -19.42
N ALA A 130 11.61 -2.48 -18.89
CA ALA A 130 12.23 -1.20 -19.21
C ALA A 130 13.71 -1.12 -18.78
N ARG A 131 14.06 -1.63 -17.58
CA ARG A 131 15.45 -1.75 -17.13
C ARG A 131 16.24 -2.74 -18.00
N PHE A 132 15.62 -3.86 -18.33
CA PHE A 132 16.27 -4.87 -19.18
C PHE A 132 16.59 -4.31 -20.57
N LEU A 133 15.71 -3.48 -21.14
CA LEU A 133 15.94 -2.77 -22.38
C LEU A 133 17.18 -1.85 -22.30
N GLN A 134 17.37 -1.15 -21.18
CA GLN A 134 18.57 -0.33 -20.94
C GLN A 134 19.84 -1.17 -20.88
N PHE A 135 19.80 -2.32 -20.20
CA PHE A 135 20.94 -3.23 -20.13
C PHE A 135 21.33 -3.79 -21.50
N ILE A 136 20.33 -4.14 -22.32
CA ILE A 136 20.59 -4.61 -23.69
C ILE A 136 21.23 -3.49 -24.52
N GLY A 137 20.74 -2.25 -24.43
CA GLY A 137 21.32 -1.11 -25.12
C GLY A 137 22.79 -0.85 -24.74
N LEU A 138 23.13 -0.93 -23.44
CA LEU A 138 24.51 -0.84 -22.96
C LEU A 138 25.37 -1.99 -23.48
N PHE A 139 24.85 -3.21 -23.47
CA PHE A 139 25.54 -4.40 -23.96
C PHE A 139 25.79 -4.32 -25.46
N GLU A 140 24.86 -3.81 -26.26
CA GLU A 140 24.99 -3.56 -27.70
C GLU A 140 26.14 -2.62 -28.01
N ILE A 141 26.23 -1.49 -27.28
CA ILE A 141 27.32 -0.53 -27.44
C ILE A 141 28.67 -1.21 -27.13
N PHE A 142 28.74 -1.95 -26.01
CA PHE A 142 29.97 -2.64 -25.62
C PHE A 142 30.39 -3.71 -26.63
N ALA A 143 29.44 -4.53 -27.08
CA ALA A 143 29.71 -5.57 -28.10
C ALA A 143 30.16 -4.97 -29.41
N SER A 144 29.60 -3.85 -29.86
CA SER A 144 29.98 -3.17 -31.09
C SER A 144 31.39 -2.59 -31.04
N VAL A 145 31.84 -2.10 -29.87
CA VAL A 145 33.23 -1.66 -29.66
C VAL A 145 34.19 -2.83 -29.80
N ILE A 146 33.89 -3.98 -29.19
CA ILE A 146 34.76 -5.18 -29.30
C ILE A 146 34.86 -5.66 -30.75
N LEU A 147 33.74 -5.73 -31.46
CA LEU A 147 33.71 -6.16 -32.87
C LEU A 147 34.54 -5.24 -33.78
N LEU A 148 34.56 -3.93 -33.52
CA LEU A 148 35.38 -2.97 -34.25
C LEU A 148 36.87 -3.18 -33.95
N MET A 149 37.24 -3.49 -32.70
CA MET A 149 38.63 -3.73 -32.28
C MET A 149 39.23 -5.00 -32.91
N ILE A 150 38.43 -6.05 -33.11
CA ILE A 150 38.88 -7.33 -33.64
C ILE A 150 39.26 -7.20 -35.14
N ASN A 151 38.52 -6.39 -35.92
CA ASN A 151 38.82 -6.26 -37.37
C ASN A 151 38.25 -4.92 -37.91
N PRO A 152 39.06 -3.85 -37.93
CA PRO A 152 38.64 -2.52 -38.36
C PRO A 152 38.54 -2.41 -39.87
N ASN A 153 37.33 -2.45 -40.43
CA ASN A 153 36.99 -2.19 -41.83
C ASN A 153 35.95 -1.08 -41.93
N ASN A 154 35.92 -0.34 -43.06
CA ASN A 154 34.99 0.76 -43.28
C ASN A 154 33.51 0.35 -43.09
N ILE A 155 33.14 -0.85 -43.54
CA ILE A 155 31.78 -1.38 -43.36
C ILE A 155 31.48 -1.63 -41.89
N ARG A 156 32.43 -2.18 -41.12
CA ARG A 156 32.26 -2.41 -39.68
C ARG A 156 32.21 -1.12 -38.91
N PHE A 157 32.88 -0.07 -39.32
CA PHE A 157 32.77 1.25 -38.72
C PHE A 157 31.37 1.83 -38.90
N ILE A 158 30.72 1.66 -40.07
CA ILE A 158 29.34 2.08 -40.28
C ILE A 158 28.39 1.26 -39.40
N ILE A 159 28.56 -0.07 -39.29
CA ILE A 159 27.78 -0.96 -38.43
C ILE A 159 27.95 -0.53 -36.96
N PHE A 160 29.15 -0.20 -36.54
CA PHE A 160 29.44 0.31 -35.20
C PHE A 160 28.65 1.59 -34.89
N LEU A 161 28.66 2.59 -35.78
CA LEU A 161 27.90 3.83 -35.60
C LEU A 161 26.39 3.58 -35.48
N LEU A 162 25.85 2.68 -36.32
CA LEU A 162 24.44 2.30 -36.28
C LEU A 162 24.10 1.54 -34.99
N SER A 163 24.95 0.63 -34.51
CA SER A 163 24.77 -0.10 -33.27
C SER A 163 24.81 0.83 -32.04
N VAL A 164 25.75 1.79 -32.03
CA VAL A 164 25.81 2.80 -30.95
C VAL A 164 24.54 3.66 -30.94
N GLY A 165 24.09 4.12 -32.12
CA GLY A 165 22.84 4.87 -32.25
C GLY A 165 21.63 4.10 -31.75
N LEU A 166 21.50 2.81 -32.13
CA LEU A 166 20.44 1.93 -31.70
C LEU A 166 20.50 1.66 -30.18
N GLY A 167 21.69 1.40 -29.63
CA GLY A 167 21.90 1.17 -28.20
C GLY A 167 21.52 2.40 -27.36
N LEU A 168 21.91 3.60 -27.78
CA LEU A 168 21.50 4.85 -27.13
C LEU A 168 19.99 5.07 -27.20
N PHE A 169 19.37 4.73 -28.33
CA PHE A 169 17.92 4.81 -28.49
C PHE A 169 17.20 3.83 -27.56
N MET A 170 17.72 2.59 -27.40
CA MET A 170 17.16 1.62 -26.44
C MET A 170 17.25 2.13 -25.00
N ILE A 171 18.36 2.75 -24.61
CA ILE A 171 18.54 3.34 -23.28
C ILE A 171 17.54 4.48 -23.07
N TYR A 172 17.39 5.37 -24.06
CA TYR A 172 16.43 6.48 -24.00
C TYR A 172 14.99 5.99 -23.87
N VAL A 173 14.57 5.04 -24.71
CA VAL A 173 13.22 4.45 -24.62
C VAL A 173 13.00 3.76 -23.29
N GLY A 174 13.98 2.99 -22.79
CA GLY A 174 13.91 2.35 -21.48
C GLY A 174 13.76 3.35 -20.34
N GLU A 175 14.51 4.45 -20.34
CA GLU A 175 14.39 5.47 -19.29
C GLU A 175 13.08 6.24 -19.37
N SER A 176 12.67 6.68 -20.57
CA SER A 176 11.39 7.35 -20.78
C SER A 176 10.20 6.51 -20.28
N ARG A 177 10.19 5.21 -20.62
CA ARG A 177 9.16 4.28 -20.16
C ARG A 177 9.23 4.04 -18.64
N ARG A 178 10.42 3.97 -18.07
CA ARG A 178 10.62 3.83 -16.63
C ARG A 178 10.07 5.04 -15.88
N GLN A 179 10.27 6.25 -16.38
CA GLN A 179 9.73 7.48 -15.81
C GLN A 179 8.21 7.51 -15.90
N MET A 180 7.62 7.18 -17.06
CA MET A 180 6.17 7.07 -17.21
C MET A 180 5.56 6.05 -16.23
N LEU A 181 6.24 4.91 -16.03
CA LEU A 181 5.80 3.86 -15.12
C LEU A 181 6.10 4.18 -13.65
N SER A 182 6.88 5.22 -13.32
CA SER A 182 7.20 5.57 -11.92
C SER A 182 5.93 5.91 -11.13
N HIS A 183 4.98 6.56 -11.78
CA HIS A 183 3.69 6.93 -11.23
C HIS A 183 2.56 5.94 -11.53
N ALA A 184 2.86 4.90 -12.34
CA ALA A 184 1.86 3.89 -12.67
C ALA A 184 1.63 2.94 -11.50
N ILE A 185 0.37 2.65 -11.24
CA ILE A 185 -0.15 1.84 -10.15
C ILE A 185 -0.15 0.38 -10.58
N ASP A 186 0.30 -0.51 -9.71
CA ASP A 186 0.18 -1.96 -9.94
C ASP A 186 -1.29 -2.35 -9.85
N LYS A 187 -1.93 -2.61 -10.99
CA LYS A 187 -3.31 -3.10 -11.07
C LYS A 187 -3.38 -4.60 -10.71
N PHE A 188 -2.82 -4.99 -9.58
CA PHE A 188 -3.00 -6.34 -9.05
C PHE A 188 -3.75 -6.24 -7.72
N PRO A 189 -5.02 -5.78 -7.72
CA PRO A 189 -5.82 -5.83 -6.51
C PRO A 189 -6.15 -7.28 -6.25
N LEU A 190 -5.73 -7.81 -5.11
CA LEU A 190 -6.27 -9.05 -4.60
C LEU A 190 -7.78 -8.84 -4.43
N ALA A 191 -8.60 -9.57 -5.20
CA ALA A 191 -10.04 -9.48 -5.06
C ALA A 191 -10.44 -9.82 -3.61
N SER A 192 -11.28 -9.00 -3.01
CA SER A 192 -11.78 -9.24 -1.64
C SER A 192 -12.42 -10.62 -1.52
N THR A 193 -13.13 -11.07 -2.55
CA THR A 193 -13.74 -12.41 -2.65
C THR A 193 -12.71 -13.54 -2.59
N GLN A 194 -11.53 -13.35 -3.18
CA GLN A 194 -10.46 -14.35 -3.14
C GLN A 194 -9.86 -14.45 -1.72
N LEU A 195 -9.67 -13.33 -1.04
CA LEU A 195 -9.25 -13.35 0.36
C LEU A 195 -10.31 -14.03 1.24
N ASP A 196 -11.61 -13.74 1.01
CA ASP A 196 -12.69 -14.38 1.75
C ASP A 196 -12.69 -15.90 1.56
N SER A 197 -12.49 -16.38 0.34
CA SER A 197 -12.34 -17.80 0.07
C SER A 197 -11.18 -18.42 0.85
N TRP A 198 -10.02 -17.74 0.93
CA TRP A 198 -8.89 -18.25 1.71
C TRP A 198 -9.15 -18.24 3.22
N LEU A 199 -9.77 -17.17 3.74
CA LEU A 199 -10.13 -17.06 5.16
C LEU A 199 -11.17 -18.12 5.55
N ASN A 200 -12.19 -18.35 4.74
CA ASN A 200 -13.22 -19.38 4.98
C ASN A 200 -12.62 -20.77 4.95
N SER A 201 -11.79 -21.09 3.94
CA SER A 201 -11.09 -22.37 3.86
C SER A 201 -10.18 -22.61 5.07
N TRP A 202 -9.45 -21.57 5.50
CA TRP A 202 -8.61 -21.65 6.69
C TRP A 202 -9.43 -21.87 7.96
N SER A 203 -10.48 -21.09 8.15
CA SER A 203 -11.31 -21.14 9.36
C SER A 203 -12.07 -22.45 9.50
N ALA A 204 -12.44 -23.10 8.39
CA ALA A 204 -13.09 -24.39 8.39
C ALA A 204 -12.22 -25.52 8.98
N VAL A 205 -10.89 -25.40 8.90
CA VAL A 205 -9.94 -26.43 9.36
C VAL A 205 -9.23 -26.00 10.66
N ASN A 206 -8.83 -24.74 10.75
CA ASN A 206 -7.96 -24.23 11.81
C ASN A 206 -8.67 -23.33 12.83
N GLY A 207 -9.96 -23.10 12.64
CA GLY A 207 -10.73 -22.18 13.44
C GLY A 207 -10.55 -20.69 13.03
N PRO A 208 -11.31 -19.79 13.67
CA PRO A 208 -11.32 -18.38 13.34
C PRO A 208 -10.00 -17.68 13.64
N ILE A 209 -9.66 -16.67 12.85
CA ILE A 209 -8.48 -15.84 13.07
C ILE A 209 -8.85 -14.72 14.05
N PHE A 210 -8.58 -14.93 15.34
CA PHE A 210 -8.96 -13.99 16.41
C PHE A 210 -8.36 -12.58 16.27
N LYS A 211 -7.26 -12.42 15.52
CA LYS A 211 -6.59 -11.14 15.31
C LYS A 211 -7.20 -10.32 14.16
N LEU A 212 -8.02 -10.95 13.35
CA LEU A 212 -8.73 -10.29 12.26
C LEU A 212 -10.01 -9.64 12.79
N LEU A 213 -10.10 -8.33 12.68
CA LEU A 213 -11.27 -7.58 13.06
C LEU A 213 -12.47 -7.92 12.14
N PRO A 214 -13.65 -8.15 12.71
CA PRO A 214 -14.88 -8.27 11.92
C PRO A 214 -15.21 -6.94 11.25
N SER A 215 -16.17 -6.92 10.32
CA SER A 215 -16.64 -5.66 9.78
C SER A 215 -17.26 -4.78 10.88
N PRO A 216 -17.12 -3.44 10.82
CA PRO A 216 -17.66 -2.55 11.85
C PRO A 216 -19.16 -2.79 12.14
N LYS A 217 -19.97 -3.06 11.10
CA LYS A 217 -21.40 -3.37 11.23
C LYS A 217 -21.68 -4.67 12.01
N GLN A 218 -20.82 -5.68 11.86
CA GLN A 218 -20.96 -6.95 12.60
C GLN A 218 -20.47 -6.82 14.05
N SER A 219 -19.47 -5.98 14.27
CA SER A 219 -18.94 -5.73 15.62
C SER A 219 -19.99 -5.11 16.53
N GLU A 220 -20.81 -4.20 16.03
CA GLU A 220 -21.86 -3.52 16.80
C GLU A 220 -22.99 -4.44 17.24
N SER A 221 -23.32 -5.45 16.44
CA SER A 221 -24.37 -6.43 16.79
C SER A 221 -23.94 -7.38 17.92
N ASN A 222 -22.63 -7.53 18.17
CA ASN A 222 -22.07 -8.46 19.15
C ASN A 222 -21.44 -7.77 20.38
N ALA A 223 -21.30 -6.45 20.35
CA ALA A 223 -20.67 -5.72 21.45
C ALA A 223 -21.71 -5.35 22.52
N VAL A 224 -21.70 -6.09 23.61
CA VAL A 224 -22.10 -5.53 24.92
C VAL A 224 -20.97 -4.56 25.28
N LEU A 225 -21.07 -3.31 24.78
CA LEU A 225 -20.14 -2.25 25.16
C LEU A 225 -20.45 -1.95 26.64
N THR A 226 -19.47 -2.24 27.48
CA THR A 226 -19.54 -1.93 28.89
C THR A 226 -19.79 -0.43 29.07
N PRO A 227 -20.66 -0.01 30.04
CA PRO A 227 -21.01 1.38 30.31
C PRO A 227 -19.83 2.27 30.74
N ASP A 228 -18.65 1.70 30.85
CA ASP A 228 -17.46 2.30 31.46
C ASP A 228 -16.87 3.48 30.65
N ILE A 229 -17.20 3.59 29.36
CA ILE A 229 -16.67 4.68 28.50
C ILE A 229 -17.31 6.04 28.87
N THR A 230 -18.50 6.05 29.41
CA THR A 230 -19.22 7.28 29.83
C THR A 230 -18.72 7.88 31.13
N SER A 231 -17.94 7.14 31.92
CA SER A 231 -17.38 7.61 33.18
C SER A 231 -16.03 8.34 33.03
N TYR A 232 -15.44 8.35 31.85
CA TYR A 232 -14.18 9.05 31.60
C TYR A 232 -14.42 10.43 30.99
N SER A 233 -13.86 11.46 31.62
CA SER A 233 -13.70 12.77 31.02
C SER A 233 -12.55 12.67 29.98
N PHE A 234 -12.79 13.16 28.77
CA PHE A 234 -11.75 13.29 27.74
C PHE A 234 -11.66 14.73 27.27
N ASP A 235 -10.44 15.19 27.05
CA ASP A 235 -10.08 16.50 26.49
C ASP A 235 -9.69 16.40 24.99
N ARG A 236 -9.67 15.19 24.45
CA ARG A 236 -9.24 14.90 23.08
C ARG A 236 -10.23 13.99 22.38
N LEU A 237 -10.61 14.37 21.17
CA LEU A 237 -11.50 13.60 20.32
C LEU A 237 -10.83 13.30 19.00
N MET A 238 -10.73 12.04 18.63
CA MET A 238 -10.29 11.60 17.31
C MET A 238 -11.50 11.27 16.46
N VAL A 239 -11.60 11.92 15.29
CA VAL A 239 -12.68 11.69 14.33
C VAL A 239 -12.10 11.08 13.07
N CYS A 240 -12.49 9.85 12.76
CA CYS A 240 -12.05 9.11 11.59
C CYS A 240 -13.06 9.25 10.43
N ASP A 241 -12.59 9.38 9.21
CA ASP A 241 -13.42 9.35 8.00
C ASP A 241 -14.01 7.94 7.73
N ASN A 242 -13.41 6.91 8.33
CA ASN A 242 -13.73 5.50 8.11
C ASN A 242 -13.97 4.78 9.44
N SER A 243 -15.10 4.05 9.54
CA SER A 243 -15.41 3.25 10.73
C SER A 243 -14.43 2.09 10.97
N ALA A 244 -13.81 1.55 9.94
CA ALA A 244 -12.82 0.47 10.11
C ALA A 244 -11.54 0.98 10.80
N ILE A 245 -11.12 2.21 10.51
CA ILE A 245 -10.00 2.85 11.22
C ILE A 245 -10.36 3.15 12.67
N ALA A 246 -11.54 3.69 12.93
CA ALA A 246 -12.00 3.92 14.31
C ALA A 246 -12.04 2.59 15.10
N GLN A 247 -12.62 1.54 14.53
CA GLN A 247 -12.63 0.20 15.13
C GLN A 247 -11.22 -0.34 15.39
N PHE A 248 -10.31 -0.20 14.43
CA PHE A 248 -8.92 -0.63 14.54
C PHE A 248 -8.20 0.06 15.70
N LEU A 249 -8.37 1.37 15.84
CA LEU A 249 -7.77 2.15 16.93
C LEU A 249 -8.34 1.77 18.30
N ILE A 250 -9.65 1.63 18.40
CA ILE A 250 -10.34 1.22 19.65
C ILE A 250 -9.89 -0.20 20.04
N ALA A 251 -9.89 -1.14 19.10
CA ALA A 251 -9.54 -2.54 19.33
C ALA A 251 -8.07 -2.73 19.77
N ASN A 252 -7.18 -1.81 19.38
CA ASN A 252 -5.78 -1.80 19.82
C ASN A 252 -5.51 -0.84 20.99
N ASN A 253 -6.53 -0.46 21.77
CA ASN A 253 -6.45 0.35 22.98
C ASN A 253 -5.84 1.76 22.78
N PHE A 254 -5.88 2.32 21.55
CA PHE A 254 -5.35 3.65 21.29
C PHE A 254 -6.05 4.72 22.13
N HIS A 255 -7.37 4.62 22.30
CA HIS A 255 -8.19 5.51 23.11
C HIS A 255 -7.73 5.54 24.58
N PHE A 256 -7.36 4.39 25.12
CA PHE A 256 -6.86 4.28 26.50
C PHE A 256 -5.45 4.85 26.64
N ASN A 257 -4.54 4.48 25.73
CA ASN A 257 -3.14 4.91 25.77
C ASN A 257 -2.97 6.43 25.62
N HIS A 258 -3.93 7.10 24.99
CA HIS A 258 -3.87 8.54 24.72
C HIS A 258 -4.98 9.35 25.40
N SER A 259 -5.78 8.75 26.28
CA SER A 259 -6.90 9.41 26.98
C SER A 259 -7.80 10.20 26.02
N CYS A 260 -8.22 9.59 24.92
CA CYS A 260 -9.01 10.23 23.88
C CYS A 260 -10.26 9.43 23.54
N ALA A 261 -11.35 10.10 23.20
CA ALA A 261 -12.49 9.46 22.57
C ALA A 261 -12.22 9.24 21.08
N ILE A 262 -12.74 8.16 20.50
CA ILE A 262 -12.58 7.83 19.07
C ILE A 262 -13.95 7.58 18.47
N VAL A 263 -14.28 8.31 17.40
CA VAL A 263 -15.51 8.14 16.63
C VAL A 263 -15.23 8.20 15.13
N SER A 264 -16.19 7.76 14.32
CA SER A 264 -16.14 8.00 12.88
C SER A 264 -17.26 8.93 12.44
N ILE A 265 -17.07 9.61 11.30
CA ILE A 265 -18.13 10.43 10.69
C ILE A 265 -19.36 9.62 10.27
N THR A 266 -19.26 8.30 10.19
CA THR A 266 -20.35 7.39 9.88
C THR A 266 -21.16 6.97 11.11
N GLY A 267 -20.83 7.53 12.30
CA GLY A 267 -21.55 7.28 13.56
C GLY A 267 -21.06 6.06 14.35
N TYR A 268 -19.87 5.52 14.05
CA TYR A 268 -19.28 4.41 14.82
C TYR A 268 -18.49 4.94 16.02
N PRO A 269 -18.58 4.32 17.20
CA PRO A 269 -19.49 3.24 17.61
C PRO A 269 -20.92 3.76 17.87
N GLN A 270 -21.93 3.14 17.25
CA GLN A 270 -23.33 3.66 17.29
C GLN A 270 -23.89 3.78 18.70
N SER A 271 -23.57 2.83 19.58
CA SER A 271 -24.12 2.75 20.95
C SER A 271 -23.74 3.94 21.84
N ILE A 272 -22.61 4.61 21.57
CA ILE A 272 -22.08 5.70 22.41
C ILE A 272 -21.83 6.98 21.62
N PHE A 273 -22.05 6.95 20.31
CA PHE A 273 -21.71 8.07 19.43
C PHE A 273 -22.34 9.40 19.85
N SER A 274 -23.67 9.40 20.11
CA SER A 274 -24.39 10.60 20.53
C SER A 274 -23.89 11.13 21.88
N THR A 275 -23.63 10.23 22.82
CA THR A 275 -23.11 10.59 24.14
C THR A 275 -21.73 11.22 24.07
N ILE A 276 -20.81 10.62 23.29
CA ILE A 276 -19.48 11.19 23.10
C ILE A 276 -19.57 12.58 22.44
N LEU A 277 -20.43 12.75 21.44
CA LEU A 277 -20.58 14.02 20.74
C LEU A 277 -21.17 15.11 21.64
N GLU A 278 -22.13 14.79 22.49
CA GLU A 278 -22.66 15.72 23.48
C GLU A 278 -21.62 16.12 24.52
N MET A 279 -20.84 15.16 25.03
CA MET A 279 -19.75 15.44 25.98
C MET A 279 -18.69 16.33 25.34
N ALA A 280 -18.31 16.03 24.08
CA ALA A 280 -17.34 16.80 23.30
C ALA A 280 -17.78 18.26 23.13
N LYS A 281 -19.04 18.51 22.80
CA LYS A 281 -19.57 19.87 22.60
C LYS A 281 -19.66 20.68 23.92
N ARG A 282 -19.70 20.03 25.06
CA ARG A 282 -19.74 20.68 26.37
C ARG A 282 -18.35 20.97 26.94
N ASN A 283 -17.31 20.38 26.43
CA ASN A 283 -15.96 20.57 26.91
C ASN A 283 -15.28 21.75 26.19
N PRO A 284 -15.00 22.88 26.89
CA PRO A 284 -14.36 24.06 26.30
C PRO A 284 -12.86 23.82 25.96
N GLU A 285 -12.23 22.86 26.60
CA GLU A 285 -10.81 22.52 26.39
C GLU A 285 -10.61 21.39 25.38
N LEU A 286 -11.68 20.99 24.68
CA LEU A 286 -11.62 19.92 23.71
C LEU A 286 -10.70 20.24 22.55
N VAL A 287 -9.86 19.27 22.21
CA VAL A 287 -9.05 19.27 20.97
C VAL A 287 -9.50 18.14 20.07
N VAL A 288 -9.74 18.43 18.79
CA VAL A 288 -10.20 17.46 17.81
C VAL A 288 -9.08 17.11 16.83
N TYR A 289 -8.92 15.82 16.57
CA TYR A 289 -7.96 15.27 15.59
C TYR A 289 -8.73 14.59 14.45
N ALA A 290 -8.61 15.12 13.25
CA ALA A 290 -9.22 14.55 12.05
C ALA A 290 -8.26 13.53 11.42
N VAL A 291 -8.68 12.27 11.32
CA VAL A 291 -7.92 11.16 10.74
C VAL A 291 -8.62 10.71 9.47
N HIS A 292 -7.93 10.77 8.35
CA HIS A 292 -8.54 10.44 7.04
C HIS A 292 -7.55 9.84 6.06
N ASP A 293 -8.09 9.15 5.08
CA ASP A 293 -7.38 8.64 3.91
C ASP A 293 -7.03 9.79 2.94
N ALA A 294 -6.03 9.59 2.07
CA ALA A 294 -5.76 10.49 0.95
C ALA A 294 -6.78 10.26 -0.17
N THR A 295 -8.01 10.71 0.06
CA THR A 295 -9.17 10.64 -0.86
C THR A 295 -9.84 12.00 -0.95
N THR A 296 -10.65 12.24 -1.98
CA THR A 296 -11.49 13.46 -2.10
C THR A 296 -12.36 13.69 -0.87
N ARG A 297 -12.93 12.62 -0.33
CA ARG A 297 -13.74 12.70 0.91
C ARG A 297 -12.86 12.96 2.14
N GLY A 298 -11.68 12.32 2.21
CA GLY A 298 -10.77 12.46 3.34
C GLY A 298 -10.26 13.88 3.51
N VAL A 299 -9.75 14.50 2.45
CA VAL A 299 -9.26 15.89 2.50
C VAL A 299 -10.35 16.91 2.85
N SER A 300 -11.61 16.52 2.72
CA SER A 300 -12.77 17.34 3.10
C SER A 300 -13.16 17.20 4.57
N LEU A 301 -12.56 16.28 5.32
CA LEU A 301 -13.00 15.94 6.68
C LEU A 301 -12.94 17.14 7.62
N THR A 302 -11.82 17.83 7.68
CA THR A 302 -11.63 19.00 8.57
C THR A 302 -12.65 20.09 8.26
N HIS A 303 -12.88 20.39 6.98
CA HIS A 303 -13.90 21.34 6.53
C HIS A 303 -15.31 20.87 6.94
N HIS A 304 -15.62 19.59 6.74
CA HIS A 304 -16.89 19.00 7.15
C HIS A 304 -17.15 19.15 8.65
N LEU A 305 -16.15 18.88 9.48
CA LEU A 305 -16.27 19.00 10.95
C LEU A 305 -16.51 20.45 11.39
N ARG A 306 -15.93 21.43 10.71
CA ARG A 306 -16.09 22.87 11.04
C ARG A 306 -17.42 23.45 10.59
N ASN A 307 -18.01 22.95 9.49
CA ASN A 307 -19.14 23.60 8.84
C ASN A 307 -20.47 22.85 8.98
N THR A 308 -20.48 21.68 9.62
CA THR A 308 -21.70 20.89 9.79
C THR A 308 -22.30 21.07 11.17
N PRO A 309 -23.62 21.37 11.29
CA PRO A 309 -24.32 21.59 12.59
C PRO A 309 -24.20 20.40 13.56
N GLN A 310 -24.16 19.19 13.02
CA GLN A 310 -24.00 17.97 13.83
C GLN A 310 -22.67 17.95 14.57
N TRP A 311 -21.61 18.53 13.99
CA TRP A 311 -20.26 18.55 14.52
C TRP A 311 -19.97 19.87 15.26
N PHE A 312 -18.96 20.60 14.87
CA PHE A 312 -18.39 21.73 15.59
C PHE A 312 -18.67 23.09 14.89
N GLN A 313 -19.77 23.20 14.14
CA GLN A 313 -20.15 24.47 13.53
C GLN A 313 -20.33 25.56 14.59
N ASN A 314 -19.81 26.75 14.32
CA ASN A 314 -19.86 27.92 15.20
C ASN A 314 -19.16 27.72 16.57
N THR A 315 -18.21 26.79 16.67
CA THR A 315 -17.37 26.60 17.85
C THR A 315 -15.93 27.06 17.57
N THR A 316 -15.21 27.43 18.62
CA THR A 316 -13.78 27.79 18.57
C THR A 316 -12.86 26.59 18.84
N ILE A 317 -13.40 25.37 18.84
CA ILE A 317 -12.65 24.15 19.12
C ILE A 317 -11.53 23.96 18.08
N PRO A 318 -10.28 23.77 18.50
CA PRO A 318 -9.18 23.48 17.57
C PRO A 318 -9.35 22.12 16.92
N ILE A 319 -9.23 22.07 15.59
CA ILE A 319 -9.29 20.85 14.81
C ILE A 319 -7.98 20.69 14.05
N TYR A 320 -7.21 19.68 14.41
CA TYR A 320 -5.93 19.33 13.77
C TYR A 320 -6.15 18.23 12.75
N ASP A 321 -5.59 18.45 11.55
CA ASP A 321 -5.54 17.42 10.52
C ASP A 321 -4.32 16.53 10.77
N VAL A 322 -4.57 15.26 11.05
CA VAL A 322 -3.54 14.22 11.25
C VAL A 322 -3.72 13.06 10.26
N GLY A 323 -4.53 13.27 9.23
CA GLY A 323 -4.76 12.33 8.16
C GLY A 323 -3.62 12.25 7.14
N LEU A 324 -3.82 11.43 6.13
CA LEU A 324 -2.90 11.29 5.01
C LEU A 324 -3.27 12.27 3.90
N THR A 325 -2.37 13.19 3.58
CA THR A 325 -2.59 14.17 2.51
C THR A 325 -2.06 13.68 1.16
N PRO A 326 -2.66 14.10 0.02
CA PRO A 326 -2.14 13.80 -1.31
C PRO A 326 -0.71 14.29 -1.51
N GLN A 327 -0.33 15.44 -0.94
CA GLN A 327 1.03 15.98 -1.01
C GLN A 327 2.06 15.04 -0.38
N GLN A 328 1.74 14.43 0.76
CA GLN A 328 2.60 13.43 1.39
C GLN A 328 2.80 12.21 0.51
N VAL A 329 1.73 11.77 -0.17
CA VAL A 329 1.78 10.64 -1.10
C VAL A 329 2.64 10.97 -2.32
N LEU A 330 2.50 12.17 -2.90
CA LEU A 330 3.28 12.62 -4.05
C LEU A 330 4.76 12.75 -3.73
N ASN A 331 5.08 13.28 -2.56
CA ASN A 331 6.47 13.51 -2.11
C ASN A 331 7.17 12.24 -1.63
N SER A 332 6.43 11.15 -1.35
CA SER A 332 6.98 9.94 -0.76
C SER A 332 6.91 8.75 -1.69
N LYS A 333 7.93 7.89 -1.64
CA LYS A 333 7.93 6.62 -2.37
C LYS A 333 7.42 5.51 -1.45
N GLY A 334 6.52 4.66 -1.96
CA GLY A 334 6.15 3.42 -1.26
C GLY A 334 4.71 3.33 -0.77
N PHE A 335 3.88 4.33 -0.96
CA PHE A 335 2.44 4.22 -0.73
C PHE A 335 1.77 3.32 -1.78
N PHE A 336 0.72 2.64 -1.37
CA PHE A 336 -0.12 1.83 -2.23
C PHE A 336 -1.19 2.71 -2.87
N ILE A 337 -0.85 3.35 -3.99
CA ILE A 337 -1.81 4.20 -4.71
C ILE A 337 -2.81 3.29 -5.44
N ARG A 338 -4.08 3.49 -5.23
CA ARG A 338 -5.18 2.88 -5.97
C ARG A 338 -5.85 3.89 -6.88
N HIS A 339 -6.55 3.39 -7.88
CA HIS A 339 -7.32 4.19 -8.81
C HIS A 339 -8.77 3.69 -8.80
N SER A 340 -9.71 4.58 -8.61
CA SER A 340 -11.13 4.28 -8.80
C SER A 340 -11.46 4.48 -10.26
N ASP A 341 -11.89 3.41 -10.94
CA ASP A 341 -12.51 3.56 -12.26
C ASP A 341 -13.80 4.37 -12.06
N THR A 342 -13.82 5.57 -12.63
CA THR A 342 -14.84 6.63 -12.45
C THR A 342 -16.25 6.25 -12.89
N SER A 343 -16.51 5.01 -13.31
CA SER A 343 -17.81 4.56 -13.80
C SER A 343 -18.80 4.12 -12.72
N GLU A 344 -18.38 3.84 -11.48
CA GLU A 344 -19.30 3.31 -10.44
C GLU A 344 -19.48 4.20 -9.20
N THR A 345 -18.62 5.18 -8.97
CA THR A 345 -18.83 6.12 -7.88
C THR A 345 -18.34 7.49 -8.33
N GLN A 346 -19.26 8.38 -8.64
CA GLN A 346 -18.95 9.80 -8.77
C GLN A 346 -18.23 10.23 -7.49
N SER A 347 -16.89 10.34 -7.56
CA SER A 347 -16.15 10.97 -6.49
C SER A 347 -16.78 12.34 -6.27
N PRO A 348 -17.24 12.68 -5.07
CA PRO A 348 -17.86 13.98 -4.84
C PRO A 348 -16.89 15.05 -5.32
N ALA A 349 -17.38 15.97 -6.15
CA ALA A 349 -16.57 17.06 -6.66
C ALA A 349 -15.95 17.79 -5.46
N ILE A 350 -14.65 18.07 -5.53
CA ILE A 350 -13.95 18.83 -4.49
C ILE A 350 -14.63 20.20 -4.42
N SER A 351 -15.13 20.58 -3.24
CA SER A 351 -15.82 21.87 -3.08
C SER A 351 -14.83 23.02 -3.38
N PRO A 352 -15.32 24.17 -3.89
CA PRO A 352 -14.46 25.30 -4.21
C PRO A 352 -13.58 25.75 -3.03
N GLU A 353 -14.10 25.67 -1.82
CA GLU A 353 -13.41 26.08 -0.61
C GLU A 353 -12.20 25.14 -0.32
N ILE A 354 -12.36 23.83 -0.50
CA ILE A 354 -11.28 22.87 -0.32
C ILE A 354 -10.24 22.99 -1.44
N ARG A 355 -10.68 23.33 -2.68
CA ARG A 355 -9.76 23.59 -3.80
C ARG A 355 -8.75 24.70 -3.49
N THR A 356 -9.11 25.70 -2.69
CA THR A 356 -8.19 26.79 -2.31
C THR A 356 -7.10 26.34 -1.34
N THR A 357 -7.30 25.25 -0.63
CA THR A 357 -6.32 24.72 0.35
C THR A 357 -5.38 23.67 -0.24
N LEU A 358 -5.69 23.13 -1.43
CA LEU A 358 -4.90 22.13 -2.12
C LEU A 358 -4.07 22.73 -3.25
N SER A 359 -2.89 22.17 -3.49
CA SER A 359 -2.07 22.55 -4.64
C SER A 359 -2.70 22.04 -5.95
N PRO A 360 -2.38 22.66 -7.11
CA PRO A 360 -2.87 22.18 -8.41
C PRO A 360 -2.50 20.73 -8.70
N GLU A 361 -1.35 20.25 -8.22
CA GLU A 361 -0.89 18.87 -8.39
C GLU A 361 -1.74 17.89 -7.57
N GLU A 362 -2.11 18.25 -6.34
CA GLU A 362 -2.97 17.45 -5.48
C GLU A 362 -4.39 17.34 -6.06
N ILE A 363 -4.93 18.45 -6.58
CA ILE A 363 -6.22 18.47 -7.23
C ILE A 363 -6.21 17.56 -8.45
N ALA A 364 -5.23 17.71 -9.34
CA ALA A 364 -5.10 16.86 -10.53
C ALA A 364 -4.95 15.38 -10.18
N TRP A 365 -4.21 15.07 -9.10
CA TRP A 365 -4.02 13.70 -8.63
C TRP A 365 -5.32 13.08 -8.11
N LEU A 366 -6.10 13.81 -7.32
CA LEU A 366 -7.40 13.37 -6.80
C LEU A 366 -8.47 13.27 -7.92
N GLU A 367 -8.51 14.23 -8.83
CA GLU A 367 -9.44 14.23 -9.98
C GLU A 367 -9.14 13.11 -10.98
N ALA A 368 -7.89 12.69 -11.08
CA ALA A 368 -7.51 11.48 -11.80
C ALA A 368 -8.03 10.20 -11.14
N GLY A 369 -8.77 10.26 -10.03
CA GLY A 369 -9.32 9.11 -9.32
C GLY A 369 -8.30 8.35 -8.47
N ASN A 370 -7.13 8.92 -8.22
CA ASN A 370 -6.12 8.30 -7.37
C ASN A 370 -6.48 8.46 -5.89
N PHE A 371 -6.16 7.45 -5.10
CA PHE A 371 -6.33 7.49 -3.65
C PHE A 371 -5.37 6.56 -2.92
N VAL A 372 -5.14 6.84 -1.63
CA VAL A 372 -4.40 5.96 -0.72
C VAL A 372 -5.15 5.83 0.59
N GLU A 373 -5.37 4.60 1.03
CA GLU A 373 -6.01 4.28 2.30
C GLU A 373 -4.96 4.15 3.42
N LEU A 374 -5.28 4.62 4.62
CA LEU A 374 -4.47 4.42 5.83
C LEU A 374 -4.27 2.94 6.15
N GLU A 375 -5.26 2.11 5.83
CA GLU A 375 -5.18 0.65 5.95
C GLU A 375 -4.09 0.02 5.06
N SER A 376 -3.52 0.76 4.10
CA SER A 376 -2.36 0.31 3.33
C SER A 376 -1.08 0.26 4.17
N LEU A 377 -1.05 0.91 5.33
CA LEU A 377 0.05 0.85 6.28
C LEU A 377 -0.07 -0.38 7.19
N PRO A 378 1.07 -1.01 7.57
CA PRO A 378 1.05 -2.06 8.58
C PRO A 378 0.48 -1.56 9.92
N PRO A 379 -0.25 -2.39 10.69
CA PRO A 379 -0.88 -2.02 11.96
C PRO A 379 0.04 -1.27 12.93
N ALA A 380 1.19 -1.83 13.26
CA ALA A 380 2.16 -1.22 14.17
C ALA A 380 2.64 0.15 13.67
N LYS A 381 2.84 0.28 12.36
CA LYS A 381 3.29 1.54 11.75
C LYS A 381 2.22 2.62 11.81
N LEU A 382 0.96 2.26 11.52
CA LEU A 382 -0.16 3.19 11.60
C LEU A 382 -0.33 3.73 13.02
N LEU A 383 -0.32 2.84 14.03
CA LEU A 383 -0.38 3.25 15.43
C LEU A 383 0.79 4.15 15.83
N GLN A 384 2.01 3.82 15.45
CA GLN A 384 3.21 4.61 15.74
C GLN A 384 3.12 6.03 15.15
N ILE A 385 2.69 6.16 13.89
CA ILE A 385 2.54 7.45 13.23
C ILE A 385 1.49 8.30 13.94
N LEU A 386 0.31 7.75 14.19
CA LEU A 386 -0.77 8.47 14.86
C LEU A 386 -0.40 8.86 16.29
N SER A 387 0.24 7.97 17.05
CA SER A 387 0.72 8.28 18.41
C SER A 387 1.72 9.43 18.41
N ARG A 388 2.62 9.45 17.44
CA ARG A 388 3.60 10.54 17.33
C ARG A 388 2.94 11.87 17.01
N GLN A 389 2.04 11.91 16.04
CA GLN A 389 1.30 13.12 15.67
C GLN A 389 0.46 13.65 16.84
N PHE A 390 -0.16 12.74 17.57
CA PHE A 390 -0.94 13.04 18.76
C PHE A 390 -0.08 13.69 19.87
N ASN A 391 1.12 13.17 20.10
CA ASN A 391 2.03 13.69 21.13
C ASN A 391 2.68 15.02 20.72
N LEU A 392 3.05 15.22 19.44
CA LEU A 392 3.62 16.47 18.96
C LEU A 392 2.64 17.65 19.10
N ASN A 393 1.37 17.41 18.83
CA ASN A 393 0.34 18.45 18.98
C ASN A 393 -0.01 18.72 20.46
N SER A 394 0.24 17.78 21.36
CA SER A 394 0.02 17.98 22.78
C SER A 394 1.11 18.87 23.45
N THR A 395 2.34 18.81 22.96
CA THR A 395 3.45 19.66 23.46
C THR A 395 3.32 21.11 23.00
N LYS A 396 2.78 21.35 21.79
CA LYS A 396 2.51 22.72 21.32
C LYS A 396 1.50 23.45 22.18
N TRP A 397 0.50 22.76 22.72
CA TRP A 397 -0.51 23.35 23.60
C TRP A 397 0.06 23.82 24.94
N SER A 398 1.10 23.18 25.47
CA SER A 398 1.74 23.59 26.72
C SER A 398 2.67 24.81 26.55
N ASP A 399 3.17 25.08 25.34
CA ASP A 399 4.10 26.21 25.07
C ASP A 399 3.36 27.48 24.60
N ASP A 400 2.16 27.36 23.98
CA ASP A 400 1.40 28.51 23.44
C ASP A 400 0.69 29.37 24.52
N THR A 401 0.78 29.02 25.79
CA THR A 401 0.32 29.90 26.88
C THR A 401 1.23 31.10 27.10
N THR A 402 2.34 31.24 26.37
CA THR A 402 3.33 32.33 26.55
C THR A 402 3.67 33.17 25.31
N SER A 403 3.14 32.86 24.11
CA SER A 403 3.39 33.71 22.94
C SER A 403 2.32 33.59 21.85
N SER A 404 1.63 34.72 21.63
CA SER A 404 0.72 34.91 20.51
C SER A 404 1.54 35.18 19.23
N ASP A 405 1.76 34.14 18.41
CA ASP A 405 2.06 34.36 17.00
C ASP A 405 1.56 33.15 16.17
N SER A 406 0.54 33.43 15.35
CA SER A 406 -0.21 32.46 14.57
C SER A 406 0.42 32.27 13.19
N THR A 407 1.42 31.42 13.10
CA THR A 407 1.84 30.82 11.84
C THR A 407 1.55 29.33 11.92
N ILE A 408 0.54 28.89 11.18
CA ILE A 408 0.18 27.47 10.98
C ILE A 408 1.35 26.81 10.26
N ASP A 409 2.19 26.13 11.02
CA ASP A 409 3.40 25.51 10.50
C ASP A 409 3.06 24.18 9.83
N SER A 410 3.26 24.13 8.51
CA SER A 410 3.06 22.97 7.63
C SER A 410 4.02 21.77 7.91
N ARG A 411 4.78 21.81 9.01
CA ARG A 411 5.79 20.79 9.36
C ARG A 411 5.22 19.47 9.87
N THR A 412 4.01 19.46 10.44
CA THR A 412 3.38 18.24 10.95
C THR A 412 3.03 17.23 9.86
N SER A 413 2.75 17.71 8.66
CA SER A 413 2.39 16.85 7.51
C SER A 413 3.57 16.10 6.88
N THR A 414 4.81 16.61 7.06
CA THR A 414 6.02 16.01 6.45
C THR A 414 6.43 14.71 7.16
N ASP A 415 6.11 14.55 8.43
CA ASP A 415 6.58 13.44 9.26
C ASP A 415 5.91 12.09 8.90
N ILE A 416 4.64 12.07 8.49
CA ILE A 416 3.97 10.83 8.03
C ILE A 416 4.66 10.30 6.78
N ALA A 417 5.04 11.18 5.86
CA ALA A 417 5.69 10.83 4.61
C ALA A 417 7.09 10.24 4.83
N ILE A 418 7.90 10.83 5.70
CA ILE A 418 9.25 10.37 6.03
C ILE A 418 9.21 8.99 6.68
N PHE A 419 8.28 8.77 7.63
CA PHE A 419 8.13 7.47 8.28
C PHE A 419 7.58 6.37 7.37
N ALA A 420 6.65 6.71 6.48
CA ALA A 420 6.15 5.75 5.50
C ALA A 420 7.25 5.32 4.54
N SER A 421 8.11 6.22 4.07
CA SER A 421 9.19 5.91 3.13
C SER A 421 10.29 5.03 3.74
N SER A 422 10.63 5.20 5.02
CA SER A 422 11.70 4.43 5.70
C SER A 422 11.34 2.96 5.99
N SER A 423 10.06 2.58 5.91
CA SER A 423 9.61 1.20 6.16
C SER A 423 9.54 0.32 4.93
N PHE A 424 9.96 0.80 3.75
CA PHE A 424 9.89 0.08 2.47
C PHE A 424 11.25 -0.37 1.93
N GLY A 425 12.31 -0.32 2.77
CA GLY A 425 13.63 -0.88 2.46
C GLY A 425 13.66 -2.42 2.50
#